data_4ade1eefe421d27c1567f2084cae9f2c
#
_entry.id   4ade1eefe421d27c1567f2084cae9f2c
#
_cell.length_a   1.000
_cell.length_b   1.000
_cell.length_c   1.000
_cell.angle_alpha   90.00
_cell.angle_beta   90.00
_cell.angle_gamma   90.00
#
_symmetry.space_group_name_H-M   'P 1'
#
loop_
_entity.id
_entity.type
_entity.pdbx_description
1 polymer ?
#
loop_
_entity_poly.entity_id
_entity_poly.type
_entity_poly.pdbx_seq_one_letter_code
_entity_poly.pdbx_strand_id
1 'polypeptide(L)'
;MHKMQVAACLALLAAFAGVRAANAGALEEGAERYRPYLIEGVASALTGARALRERAAAADLPGAKKAWLSARAGWERSEVFTAGFVPELDAQIDAWPNADSGFHAIEAKLFGAASTDVATDATGLVEHLNDLHGKLKEIKLTPQGLLDGTVRLAYEVGESKADGGESRISGTSLDDMRNNIAGIDFAYHTIFSAALNTVDGKLDEMVTNRIEQLEAIVATPDLPHVNIAELRQTSEELVVALQSASAKLGLQRPTLEAQAR
;
A
#
# COMPACT_ATOMS: atom_id res chain seq x y z
N MET A 1 48.02 -20.66 18.75
CA MET A 1 47.25 -20.25 17.55
C MET A 1 45.76 -20.57 17.65
N HIS A 2 45.32 -21.73 18.16
CA HIS A 2 43.88 -22.13 18.23
C HIS A 2 42.98 -21.20 19.11
N LYS A 3 43.50 -20.72 20.25
CA LYS A 3 42.72 -19.84 21.17
C LYS A 3 42.45 -18.43 20.61
N MET A 4 43.34 -17.89 19.76
CA MET A 4 43.16 -16.60 19.11
C MET A 4 42.14 -16.67 17.96
N GLN A 5 42.06 -17.76 17.24
CA GLN A 5 41.06 -17.94 16.17
C GLN A 5 39.64 -18.11 16.73
N VAL A 6 39.48 -18.81 17.87
CA VAL A 6 38.16 -18.95 18.53
C VAL A 6 37.66 -17.61 19.10
N ALA A 7 38.52 -16.78 19.67
CA ALA A 7 38.17 -15.47 20.17
C ALA A 7 37.77 -14.50 19.04
N ALA A 8 38.44 -14.55 17.89
CA ALA A 8 38.09 -13.72 16.72
C ALA A 8 36.74 -14.14 16.12
N CYS A 9 36.44 -15.44 16.02
CA CYS A 9 35.13 -15.92 15.56
C CYS A 9 33.99 -15.53 16.50
N LEU A 10 34.20 -15.61 17.82
CA LEU A 10 33.21 -15.21 18.82
C LEU A 10 32.93 -13.68 18.78
N ALA A 11 33.97 -12.87 18.58
CA ALA A 11 33.84 -11.42 18.45
C ALA A 11 33.07 -11.02 17.17
N LEU A 12 33.33 -11.70 16.03
CA LEU A 12 32.59 -11.50 14.78
C LEU A 12 31.11 -11.89 14.94
N LEU A 13 30.82 -13.05 15.53
CA LEU A 13 29.42 -13.49 15.78
C LEU A 13 28.67 -12.52 16.69
N ALA A 14 29.30 -11.99 17.72
CA ALA A 14 28.70 -10.99 18.62
C ALA A 14 28.45 -9.66 17.90
N ALA A 15 29.35 -9.22 17.01
CA ALA A 15 29.17 -8.02 16.20
C ALA A 15 28.00 -8.18 15.20
N PHE A 16 27.90 -9.33 14.50
CA PHE A 16 26.78 -9.62 13.61
C PHE A 16 25.43 -9.71 14.34
N ALA A 17 25.40 -10.29 15.54
CA ALA A 17 24.19 -10.34 16.36
C ALA A 17 23.77 -8.95 16.83
N GLY A 18 24.73 -8.08 17.19
CA GLY A 18 24.48 -6.69 17.56
C GLY A 18 23.90 -5.85 16.43
N VAL A 19 24.43 -5.97 15.22
CA VAL A 19 23.91 -5.26 14.02
C VAL A 19 22.50 -5.74 13.67
N ARG A 20 22.21 -7.03 13.74
CA ARG A 20 20.86 -7.57 13.49
C ARG A 20 19.85 -7.08 14.52
N ALA A 21 20.20 -7.04 15.78
CA ALA A 21 19.31 -6.54 16.84
C ALA A 21 19.05 -5.04 16.69
N ALA A 22 20.05 -4.25 16.34
CA ALA A 22 19.91 -2.82 16.08
C ALA A 22 19.01 -2.54 14.88
N ASN A 23 19.17 -3.30 13.77
CA ASN A 23 18.31 -3.18 12.61
C ASN A 23 16.86 -3.57 12.90
N ALA A 24 16.61 -4.63 13.67
CA ALA A 24 15.26 -5.02 14.05
C ALA A 24 14.55 -3.91 14.84
N GLY A 25 15.23 -3.29 15.83
CA GLY A 25 14.69 -2.16 16.58
C GLY A 25 14.39 -0.95 15.68
N ALA A 26 15.30 -0.62 14.76
CA ALA A 26 15.10 0.49 13.82
C ALA A 26 13.91 0.28 12.88
N LEU A 27 13.67 -0.96 12.43
CA LEU A 27 12.50 -1.30 11.60
C LEU A 27 11.19 -1.21 12.39
N GLU A 28 11.17 -1.67 13.67
CA GLU A 28 10.01 -1.54 14.54
C GLU A 28 9.67 -0.07 14.82
N GLU A 29 10.67 0.76 15.10
CA GLU A 29 10.49 2.21 15.24
C GLU A 29 10.01 2.85 13.92
N GLY A 30 10.51 2.39 12.78
CA GLY A 30 10.06 2.79 11.45
C GLY A 30 8.57 2.50 11.25
N ALA A 31 8.11 1.30 11.60
CA ALA A 31 6.71 0.90 11.52
C ALA A 31 5.82 1.80 12.40
N GLU A 32 6.27 2.17 13.61
CA GLU A 32 5.53 3.08 14.47
C GLU A 32 5.55 4.54 13.94
N ARG A 33 6.63 5.00 13.31
CA ARG A 33 6.64 6.31 12.61
C ARG A 33 5.72 6.34 11.39
N TYR A 34 5.47 5.19 10.75
CA TYR A 34 4.55 5.05 9.63
C TYR A 34 3.08 5.10 10.04
N ARG A 35 2.73 4.66 11.27
CA ARG A 35 1.35 4.61 11.80
C ARG A 35 0.55 5.91 11.62
N PRO A 36 1.07 7.12 11.92
CA PRO A 36 0.33 8.36 11.71
C PRO A 36 -0.10 8.57 10.26
N TYR A 37 0.73 8.19 9.28
CA TYR A 37 0.39 8.26 7.86
C TYR A 37 -0.82 7.38 7.51
N LEU A 38 -0.85 6.15 8.02
CA LEU A 38 -1.99 5.24 7.85
C LEU A 38 -3.26 5.80 8.49
N ILE A 39 -3.18 6.30 9.72
CA ILE A 39 -4.31 6.91 10.43
C ILE A 39 -4.85 8.09 9.65
N GLU A 40 -4.00 8.96 9.12
CA GLU A 40 -4.40 10.12 8.31
C GLU A 40 -5.04 9.68 6.99
N GLY A 41 -4.47 8.69 6.29
CA GLY A 41 -5.03 8.15 5.06
C GLY A 41 -6.44 7.61 5.25
N VAL A 42 -6.62 6.74 6.25
CA VAL A 42 -7.94 6.16 6.57
C VAL A 42 -8.92 7.24 7.09
N ALA A 43 -8.46 8.23 7.86
CA ALA A 43 -9.30 9.36 8.28
C ALA A 43 -9.76 10.22 7.09
N SER A 44 -8.90 10.40 6.08
CA SER A 44 -9.23 11.07 4.83
C SER A 44 -10.28 10.26 4.04
N ALA A 45 -10.07 8.94 3.90
CA ALA A 45 -11.06 8.05 3.27
C ALA A 45 -12.43 8.11 3.97
N LEU A 46 -12.44 8.04 5.30
CA LEU A 46 -13.64 8.13 6.11
C LEU A 46 -14.36 9.47 5.93
N THR A 47 -13.62 10.58 5.86
CA THR A 47 -14.18 11.91 5.61
C THR A 47 -14.84 11.99 4.23
N GLY A 48 -14.15 11.47 3.20
CA GLY A 48 -14.71 11.37 1.84
C GLY A 48 -15.95 10.47 1.78
N ALA A 49 -15.95 9.31 2.47
CA ALA A 49 -17.09 8.40 2.51
C ALA A 49 -18.33 9.02 3.20
N ARG A 50 -18.13 9.82 4.25
CA ARG A 50 -19.21 10.58 4.90
C ARG A 50 -19.80 11.63 3.96
N ALA A 51 -18.94 12.40 3.28
CA ALA A 51 -19.37 13.36 2.28
C ALA A 51 -20.10 12.66 1.11
N LEU A 52 -19.62 11.53 0.64
CA LEU A 52 -20.28 10.70 -0.36
C LEU A 52 -21.72 10.35 0.05
N ARG A 53 -21.90 9.82 1.27
CA ARG A 53 -23.22 9.48 1.81
C ARG A 53 -24.16 10.69 1.84
N GLU A 54 -23.68 11.85 2.28
CA GLU A 54 -24.46 13.10 2.33
C GLU A 54 -24.86 13.59 0.94
N ARG A 55 -23.93 13.58 -0.02
CA ARG A 55 -24.17 13.98 -1.40
C ARG A 55 -25.15 13.04 -2.11
N ALA A 56 -24.99 11.75 -1.90
CA ALA A 56 -25.93 10.76 -2.44
C ALA A 56 -27.35 10.95 -1.89
N ALA A 57 -27.50 11.17 -0.59
CA ALA A 57 -28.80 11.46 0.05
C ALA A 57 -29.46 12.76 -0.48
N ALA A 58 -28.66 13.72 -0.92
CA ALA A 58 -29.12 14.96 -1.56
C ALA A 58 -29.38 14.82 -3.07
N ALA A 59 -29.23 13.59 -3.65
CA ALA A 59 -29.28 13.31 -5.08
C ALA A 59 -28.28 14.15 -5.92
N ASP A 60 -27.18 14.59 -5.29
CA ASP A 60 -26.08 15.33 -5.93
C ASP A 60 -25.07 14.35 -6.55
N LEU A 61 -25.36 13.83 -7.74
CA LEU A 61 -24.48 12.86 -8.42
C LEU A 61 -23.07 13.40 -8.67
N PRO A 62 -22.85 14.63 -9.18
CA PRO A 62 -21.51 15.17 -9.35
C PRO A 62 -20.74 15.28 -8.03
N GLY A 63 -21.39 15.74 -6.97
CA GLY A 63 -20.82 15.84 -5.64
C GLY A 63 -20.51 14.47 -5.03
N ALA A 64 -21.38 13.48 -5.23
CA ALA A 64 -21.16 12.09 -4.78
C ALA A 64 -19.94 11.45 -5.49
N LYS A 65 -19.82 11.62 -6.81
CA LYS A 65 -18.63 11.16 -7.58
C LYS A 65 -17.35 11.80 -7.06
N LYS A 66 -17.34 13.11 -6.84
CA LYS A 66 -16.17 13.82 -6.30
C LYS A 66 -15.79 13.33 -4.89
N ALA A 67 -16.79 13.09 -4.04
CA ALA A 67 -16.57 12.59 -2.69
C ALA A 67 -16.04 11.15 -2.69
N TRP A 68 -16.52 10.30 -3.60
CA TRP A 68 -16.00 8.96 -3.81
C TRP A 68 -14.51 8.98 -4.21
N LEU A 69 -14.11 9.79 -5.18
CA LEU A 69 -12.71 9.97 -5.58
C LEU A 69 -11.83 10.43 -4.41
N SER A 70 -12.33 11.35 -3.59
CA SER A 70 -11.60 11.82 -2.40
C SER A 70 -11.42 10.71 -1.35
N ALA A 71 -12.47 9.90 -1.15
CA ALA A 71 -12.38 8.74 -0.25
C ALA A 71 -11.41 7.69 -0.77
N ARG A 72 -11.47 7.39 -2.06
CA ARG A 72 -10.60 6.44 -2.74
C ARG A 72 -9.13 6.82 -2.60
N ALA A 73 -8.76 8.08 -2.86
CA ALA A 73 -7.39 8.57 -2.72
C ALA A 73 -6.80 8.33 -1.31
N GLY A 74 -7.62 8.52 -0.25
CA GLY A 74 -7.19 8.25 1.12
C GLY A 74 -7.02 6.76 1.40
N TRP A 75 -7.84 5.91 0.80
CA TRP A 75 -7.76 4.45 0.88
C TRP A 75 -6.51 3.93 0.18
N GLU A 76 -6.35 4.22 -1.10
CA GLU A 76 -5.28 3.71 -1.96
C GLU A 76 -3.88 3.98 -1.38
N ARG A 77 -3.62 5.17 -0.87
CA ARG A 77 -2.32 5.47 -0.25
C ARG A 77 -2.07 4.74 1.07
N SER A 78 -3.10 4.15 1.67
CA SER A 78 -3.02 3.39 2.93
C SER A 78 -2.95 1.89 2.71
N GLU A 79 -3.10 1.39 1.50
CA GLU A 79 -3.30 -0.03 1.16
C GLU A 79 -2.11 -0.94 1.49
N VAL A 80 -0.91 -0.39 1.66
CA VAL A 80 0.29 -1.16 2.05
C VAL A 80 0.04 -2.10 3.24
N PHE A 81 -0.83 -1.73 4.19
CA PHE A 81 -1.04 -2.54 5.38
C PHE A 81 -2.28 -3.45 5.32
N THR A 82 -3.26 -3.19 4.43
CA THR A 82 -4.61 -3.72 4.57
C THR A 82 -4.70 -5.24 4.54
N ALA A 83 -4.27 -5.88 3.46
CA ALA A 83 -4.40 -7.33 3.29
C ALA A 83 -3.62 -8.13 4.35
N GLY A 84 -2.50 -7.61 4.85
CA GLY A 84 -1.67 -8.30 5.85
C GLY A 84 -2.15 -8.18 7.28
N PHE A 85 -2.94 -7.13 7.61
CA PHE A 85 -3.33 -6.84 9.00
C PHE A 85 -4.84 -6.85 9.22
N VAL A 86 -5.64 -6.59 8.19
CA VAL A 86 -7.10 -6.45 8.29
C VAL A 86 -7.82 -7.04 7.07
N PRO A 87 -7.53 -8.28 6.65
CA PRO A 87 -8.03 -8.84 5.38
C PRO A 87 -9.55 -8.87 5.29
N GLU A 88 -10.27 -9.03 6.41
CA GLU A 88 -11.73 -9.03 6.42
C GLU A 88 -12.31 -7.64 6.18
N LEU A 89 -11.72 -6.58 6.75
CA LEU A 89 -12.11 -5.21 6.47
C LEU A 89 -11.70 -4.76 5.07
N ASP A 90 -10.53 -5.18 4.62
CA ASP A 90 -10.05 -4.97 3.26
C ASP A 90 -11.06 -5.49 2.24
N ALA A 91 -11.49 -6.75 2.37
CA ALA A 91 -12.50 -7.36 1.52
C ALA A 91 -13.89 -6.69 1.60
N GLN A 92 -14.23 -6.00 2.68
CA GLN A 92 -15.49 -5.28 2.84
C GLN A 92 -15.44 -3.85 2.30
N ILE A 93 -14.27 -3.23 2.36
CA ILE A 93 -14.05 -1.85 1.91
C ILE A 93 -13.77 -1.82 0.40
N ASP A 94 -12.98 -2.77 -0.09
CA ASP A 94 -12.44 -2.75 -1.45
C ASP A 94 -12.51 -4.12 -2.15
N ALA A 95 -13.68 -4.77 -2.07
CA ALA A 95 -13.90 -6.09 -2.68
C ALA A 95 -13.65 -6.06 -4.20
N TRP A 96 -12.67 -6.83 -4.65
CA TRP A 96 -12.34 -7.01 -6.06
C TRP A 96 -11.94 -8.47 -6.35
N PRO A 97 -12.33 -9.08 -7.48
CA PRO A 97 -13.19 -8.58 -8.57
C PRO A 97 -14.69 -8.66 -8.30
N ASN A 98 -15.11 -9.25 -7.18
CA ASN A 98 -16.51 -9.40 -6.79
C ASN A 98 -16.97 -8.19 -6.00
N ALA A 99 -17.41 -7.14 -6.72
CA ALA A 99 -17.79 -5.85 -6.15
C ALA A 99 -19.19 -5.88 -5.52
N ASP A 100 -19.39 -6.73 -4.50
CA ASP A 100 -20.68 -6.84 -3.79
C ASP A 100 -20.87 -5.76 -2.73
N SER A 101 -19.81 -5.08 -2.33
CA SER A 101 -19.79 -4.03 -1.30
C SER A 101 -18.65 -3.03 -1.53
N GLY A 102 -18.54 -2.04 -0.66
CA GLY A 102 -17.41 -1.12 -0.62
C GLY A 102 -17.31 -0.19 -1.82
N PHE A 103 -16.08 0.19 -2.14
CA PHE A 103 -15.80 1.18 -3.18
C PHE A 103 -16.31 0.76 -4.56
N HIS A 104 -16.10 -0.48 -4.97
CA HIS A 104 -16.44 -0.93 -6.33
C HIS A 104 -17.93 -1.13 -6.54
N ALA A 105 -18.70 -1.55 -5.53
CA ALA A 105 -20.17 -1.58 -5.60
C ALA A 105 -20.73 -0.16 -5.78
N ILE A 106 -20.18 0.82 -5.06
CA ILE A 106 -20.55 2.23 -5.18
C ILE A 106 -20.13 2.78 -6.54
N GLU A 107 -18.94 2.44 -7.03
CA GLU A 107 -18.44 2.83 -8.35
C GLU A 107 -19.40 2.43 -9.47
N ALA A 108 -19.84 1.16 -9.46
CA ALA A 108 -20.77 0.65 -10.46
C ALA A 108 -22.07 1.43 -10.51
N LYS A 109 -22.59 1.85 -9.37
CA LYS A 109 -23.82 2.67 -9.28
C LYS A 109 -23.59 4.11 -9.70
N LEU A 110 -22.57 4.78 -9.15
CA LEU A 110 -22.32 6.20 -9.42
C LEU A 110 -21.85 6.44 -10.87
N PHE A 111 -20.91 5.64 -11.35
CA PHE A 111 -20.25 5.89 -12.64
C PHE A 111 -20.84 5.04 -13.76
N GLY A 112 -21.25 3.80 -13.49
CA GLY A 112 -21.87 2.91 -14.47
C GLY A 112 -23.35 3.25 -14.68
N ALA A 113 -24.16 3.19 -13.65
CA ALA A 113 -25.61 3.43 -13.72
C ALA A 113 -26.00 4.92 -13.62
N ALA A 114 -25.06 5.82 -13.35
CA ALA A 114 -25.29 7.25 -13.08
C ALA A 114 -26.37 7.46 -12.00
N SER A 115 -26.36 6.64 -10.94
CA SER A 115 -27.35 6.62 -9.86
C SER A 115 -26.73 7.07 -8.54
N THR A 116 -27.50 7.83 -7.76
CA THR A 116 -27.17 8.16 -6.35
C THR A 116 -27.78 7.19 -5.35
N ASP A 117 -28.41 6.10 -5.81
CA ASP A 117 -28.95 5.04 -4.94
C ASP A 117 -27.85 4.15 -4.35
N VAL A 118 -27.01 4.76 -3.52
CA VAL A 118 -25.86 4.16 -2.84
C VAL A 118 -25.92 4.32 -1.31
N ALA A 119 -27.09 4.67 -0.77
CA ALA A 119 -27.19 5.02 0.65
C ALA A 119 -26.78 3.88 1.59
N THR A 120 -27.16 2.64 1.27
CA THR A 120 -26.79 1.46 2.05
C THR A 120 -25.29 1.16 1.93
N ASP A 121 -24.75 1.15 0.70
CA ASP A 121 -23.34 0.86 0.46
C ASP A 121 -22.43 1.93 1.10
N ALA A 122 -22.80 3.22 0.95
CA ALA A 122 -22.07 4.32 1.55
C ALA A 122 -22.10 4.30 3.08
N THR A 123 -23.22 3.82 3.67
CA THR A 123 -23.30 3.63 5.12
C THR A 123 -22.38 2.51 5.58
N GLY A 124 -22.40 1.35 4.91
CA GLY A 124 -21.49 0.24 5.20
C GLY A 124 -20.02 0.64 5.05
N LEU A 125 -19.67 1.36 3.98
CA LEU A 125 -18.31 1.88 3.78
C LEU A 125 -17.87 2.81 4.94
N VAL A 126 -18.74 3.72 5.39
CA VAL A 126 -18.46 4.59 6.55
C VAL A 126 -18.25 3.78 7.82
N GLU A 127 -19.06 2.74 8.06
CA GLU A 127 -18.94 1.88 9.24
C GLU A 127 -17.63 1.12 9.24
N HIS A 128 -17.26 0.48 8.11
CA HIS A 128 -16.01 -0.28 7.98
C HIS A 128 -14.77 0.61 8.08
N LEU A 129 -14.75 1.78 7.44
CA LEU A 129 -13.65 2.74 7.57
C LEU A 129 -13.53 3.31 8.98
N ASN A 130 -14.65 3.51 9.70
CA ASN A 130 -14.63 3.96 11.09
C ASN A 130 -14.08 2.87 12.03
N ASP A 131 -14.46 1.60 11.82
CA ASP A 131 -13.91 0.46 12.56
C ASP A 131 -12.40 0.34 12.33
N LEU A 132 -11.97 0.41 11.06
CA LEU A 132 -10.57 0.39 10.67
C LEU A 132 -9.76 1.52 11.32
N HIS A 133 -10.29 2.75 11.28
CA HIS A 133 -9.65 3.91 11.91
C HIS A 133 -9.47 3.73 13.43
N GLY A 134 -10.44 3.07 14.08
CA GLY A 134 -10.31 2.70 15.50
C GLY A 134 -9.21 1.66 15.72
N LYS A 135 -9.24 0.58 14.95
CA LYS A 135 -8.29 -0.55 15.05
C LYS A 135 -6.84 -0.15 14.79
N LEU A 136 -6.59 0.80 13.88
CA LEU A 136 -5.23 1.27 13.57
C LEU A 136 -4.44 1.79 14.77
N LYS A 137 -5.11 2.20 15.83
CA LYS A 137 -4.45 2.67 17.06
C LYS A 137 -3.89 1.52 17.89
N GLU A 138 -4.42 0.31 17.73
CA GLU A 138 -4.16 -0.86 18.56
C GLU A 138 -3.44 -1.99 17.81
N ILE A 139 -3.59 -2.06 16.49
CA ILE A 139 -2.93 -3.08 15.65
C ILE A 139 -1.41 -2.97 15.81
N LYS A 140 -0.77 -4.10 16.12
CA LYS A 140 0.69 -4.19 16.10
C LYS A 140 1.17 -4.22 14.65
N LEU A 141 1.70 -3.11 14.16
CA LEU A 141 2.36 -3.05 12.86
C LEU A 141 3.72 -3.78 12.94
N THR A 142 3.91 -4.79 12.11
CA THR A 142 5.17 -5.52 12.03
C THR A 142 5.92 -5.13 10.78
N PRO A 143 7.26 -4.96 10.83
CA PRO A 143 8.06 -4.69 9.63
C PRO A 143 7.87 -5.75 8.54
N GLN A 144 7.71 -7.02 8.91
CA GLN A 144 7.44 -8.09 7.95
C GLN A 144 6.13 -7.87 7.20
N GLY A 145 5.02 -7.68 7.93
CA GLY A 145 3.72 -7.48 7.30
C GLY A 145 3.67 -6.21 6.42
N LEU A 146 4.38 -5.14 6.82
CA LEU A 146 4.48 -3.92 6.01
C LEU A 146 5.34 -4.13 4.77
N LEU A 147 6.42 -4.95 4.83
CA LEU A 147 7.19 -5.31 3.64
C LEU A 147 6.37 -6.19 2.69
N ASP A 148 5.63 -7.17 3.23
CA ASP A 148 4.75 -8.04 2.44
C ASP A 148 3.69 -7.22 1.70
N GLY A 149 3.07 -6.24 2.40
CA GLY A 149 2.11 -5.32 1.80
C GLY A 149 2.72 -4.38 0.76
N THR A 150 3.92 -3.86 1.00
CA THR A 150 4.64 -3.01 0.04
C THR A 150 4.95 -3.78 -1.26
N VAL A 151 5.40 -5.04 -1.14
CA VAL A 151 5.68 -5.92 -2.30
C VAL A 151 4.38 -6.25 -3.05
N ARG A 152 3.31 -6.58 -2.33
CA ARG A 152 2.00 -6.84 -2.92
C ARG A 152 1.52 -5.64 -3.73
N LEU A 153 1.50 -4.47 -3.12
CA LEU A 153 0.99 -3.26 -3.76
C LEU A 153 1.84 -2.86 -4.98
N ALA A 154 3.16 -3.02 -4.91
CA ALA A 154 4.04 -2.83 -6.06
C ALA A 154 3.71 -3.78 -7.22
N TYR A 155 3.35 -5.04 -6.92
CA TYR A 155 2.90 -6.00 -7.93
C TYR A 155 1.55 -5.59 -8.54
N GLU A 156 0.57 -5.19 -7.74
CA GLU A 156 -0.76 -4.78 -8.21
C GLU A 156 -0.73 -3.56 -9.13
N VAL A 157 0.14 -2.60 -8.86
CA VAL A 157 0.37 -1.44 -9.75
C VAL A 157 0.74 -1.90 -11.17
N GLY A 158 1.58 -2.93 -11.31
CA GLY A 158 2.00 -3.47 -12.60
C GLY A 158 1.00 -4.42 -13.25
N GLU A 159 0.08 -5.00 -12.49
CA GLU A 159 -0.83 -6.05 -12.95
C GLU A 159 -2.29 -5.57 -13.00
N SER A 160 -3.03 -5.65 -11.91
CA SER A 160 -4.48 -5.40 -11.91
C SER A 160 -4.85 -3.95 -12.21
N LYS A 161 -3.99 -2.99 -11.87
CA LYS A 161 -4.25 -1.56 -12.06
C LYS A 161 -3.71 -1.04 -13.40
N ALA A 162 -2.66 -1.65 -13.96
CA ALA A 162 -1.95 -1.18 -15.16
C ALA A 162 -2.83 -1.11 -16.42
N ASP A 163 -3.81 -1.99 -16.59
CA ASP A 163 -4.72 -2.00 -17.72
C ASP A 163 -6.08 -1.32 -17.45
N GLY A 164 -6.19 -0.63 -16.33
CA GLY A 164 -7.41 0.02 -15.88
C GLY A 164 -8.44 -0.97 -15.30
N GLY A 165 -8.05 -2.23 -15.02
CA GLY A 165 -8.95 -3.31 -14.64
C GLY A 165 -9.79 -3.01 -13.41
N GLU A 166 -9.17 -2.51 -12.36
CA GLU A 166 -9.77 -2.34 -11.04
C GLU A 166 -10.77 -1.16 -10.99
N SER A 167 -10.40 0.02 -11.48
CA SER A 167 -11.28 1.20 -11.52
C SER A 167 -11.73 1.56 -12.94
N ARG A 168 -12.15 0.51 -13.68
CA ARG A 168 -12.50 0.62 -15.10
C ARG A 168 -13.75 1.45 -15.34
N ILE A 169 -14.73 1.36 -14.44
CA ILE A 169 -16.04 2.01 -14.62
C ILE A 169 -15.91 3.52 -14.42
N SER A 170 -15.15 3.94 -13.41
CA SER A 170 -14.88 5.35 -13.15
C SER A 170 -13.81 5.93 -14.07
N GLY A 171 -12.90 5.08 -14.59
CA GLY A 171 -11.74 5.49 -15.37
C GLY A 171 -10.63 6.11 -14.52
N THR A 172 -10.54 5.75 -13.22
CA THR A 172 -9.63 6.39 -12.25
C THR A 172 -8.44 5.55 -11.84
N SER A 173 -8.17 4.42 -12.50
CA SER A 173 -7.03 3.55 -12.20
C SER A 173 -5.68 4.28 -12.15
N LEU A 174 -5.51 5.35 -12.95
CA LEU A 174 -4.29 6.15 -12.90
C LEU A 174 -4.14 6.89 -11.57
N ASP A 175 -5.25 7.41 -11.01
CA ASP A 175 -5.23 8.07 -9.71
C ASP A 175 -4.99 7.06 -8.58
N ASP A 176 -5.54 5.86 -8.69
CA ASP A 176 -5.28 4.76 -7.76
C ASP A 176 -3.79 4.39 -7.78
N MET A 177 -3.19 4.16 -8.95
CA MET A 177 -1.76 3.88 -9.07
C MET A 177 -0.87 4.98 -8.47
N ARG A 178 -1.20 6.26 -8.68
CA ARG A 178 -0.47 7.38 -8.09
C ARG A 178 -0.50 7.35 -6.56
N ASN A 179 -1.67 7.08 -5.98
CA ASN A 179 -1.82 7.01 -4.54
C ASN A 179 -1.15 5.76 -3.95
N ASN A 180 -1.20 4.62 -4.64
CA ASN A 180 -0.48 3.42 -4.24
C ASN A 180 1.04 3.62 -4.25
N ILE A 181 1.59 4.21 -5.33
CA ILE A 181 3.02 4.48 -5.42
C ILE A 181 3.45 5.45 -4.33
N ALA A 182 2.67 6.50 -4.04
CA ALA A 182 2.94 7.40 -2.91
C ALA A 182 2.90 6.68 -1.56
N GLY A 183 2.01 5.70 -1.38
CA GLY A 183 1.96 4.83 -0.20
C GLY A 183 3.19 3.93 -0.07
N ILE A 184 3.62 3.33 -1.18
CA ILE A 184 4.85 2.51 -1.28
C ILE A 184 6.08 3.37 -0.94
N ASP A 185 6.21 4.55 -1.55
CA ASP A 185 7.31 5.48 -1.32
C ASP A 185 7.43 5.85 0.16
N PHE A 186 6.33 6.30 0.74
CA PHE A 186 6.32 6.72 2.13
C PHE A 186 6.61 5.56 3.10
N ALA A 187 6.07 4.36 2.84
CA ALA A 187 6.36 3.16 3.63
C ALA A 187 7.84 2.79 3.52
N TYR A 188 8.38 2.72 2.31
CA TYR A 188 9.77 2.34 2.08
C TYR A 188 10.73 3.29 2.78
N HIS A 189 10.62 4.60 2.55
CA HIS A 189 11.54 5.58 3.12
C HIS A 189 11.39 5.74 4.64
N THR A 190 10.19 5.56 5.17
CA THR A 190 9.97 5.68 6.62
C THR A 190 10.46 4.46 7.40
N ILE A 191 10.34 3.25 6.82
CA ILE A 191 10.55 2.00 7.55
C ILE A 191 11.87 1.34 7.19
N PHE A 192 12.19 1.22 5.88
CA PHE A 192 13.19 0.27 5.38
C PHE A 192 14.49 0.92 4.90
N SER A 193 14.41 2.06 4.21
CA SER A 193 15.54 2.67 3.48
C SER A 193 16.76 2.91 4.38
N ALA A 194 16.61 3.54 5.53
CA ALA A 194 17.74 3.84 6.40
C ALA A 194 18.46 2.57 6.89
N ALA A 195 17.72 1.52 7.22
CA ALA A 195 18.26 0.23 7.65
C ALA A 195 18.95 -0.48 6.47
N LEU A 196 18.33 -0.48 5.28
CA LEU A 196 18.88 -1.09 4.08
C LEU A 196 20.14 -0.36 3.62
N ASN A 197 20.15 0.95 3.60
CA ASN A 197 21.32 1.75 3.23
C ASN A 197 22.54 1.43 4.10
N THR A 198 22.32 1.14 5.38
CA THR A 198 23.41 0.76 6.31
C THR A 198 24.06 -0.57 5.95
N VAL A 199 23.31 -1.53 5.39
CA VAL A 199 23.77 -2.89 5.10
C VAL A 199 24.04 -3.14 3.62
N ASP A 200 23.34 -2.45 2.73
CA ASP A 200 23.47 -2.54 1.27
C ASP A 200 22.96 -1.27 0.57
N GLY A 201 23.76 -0.20 0.61
CA GLY A 201 23.38 1.10 0.03
C GLY A 201 23.11 1.07 -1.48
N LYS A 202 23.72 0.11 -2.23
CA LYS A 202 23.41 -0.04 -3.67
C LYS A 202 22.01 -0.60 -3.90
N LEU A 203 21.57 -1.50 -3.04
CA LEU A 203 20.22 -2.06 -3.13
C LEU A 203 19.20 -1.03 -2.69
N ASP A 204 19.49 -0.22 -1.67
CA ASP A 204 18.65 0.92 -1.26
C ASP A 204 18.46 1.93 -2.40
N GLU A 205 19.56 2.33 -3.06
CA GLU A 205 19.52 3.20 -4.24
C GLU A 205 18.69 2.57 -5.39
N MET A 206 18.83 1.26 -5.60
CA MET A 206 18.04 0.56 -6.62
C MET A 206 16.53 0.61 -6.33
N VAL A 207 16.12 0.35 -5.09
CA VAL A 207 14.69 0.41 -4.70
C VAL A 207 14.17 1.84 -4.87
N THR A 208 14.89 2.84 -4.35
CA THR A 208 14.53 4.26 -4.49
C THR A 208 14.36 4.65 -5.95
N ASN A 209 15.32 4.32 -6.82
CA ASN A 209 15.26 4.63 -8.25
C ASN A 209 14.05 3.98 -8.95
N ARG A 210 13.62 2.76 -8.53
CA ARG A 210 12.44 2.11 -9.12
C ARG A 210 11.15 2.78 -8.68
N ILE A 211 11.06 3.25 -7.44
CA ILE A 211 9.91 4.03 -6.96
C ILE A 211 9.82 5.34 -7.73
N GLU A 212 10.90 6.11 -7.84
CA GLU A 212 10.95 7.36 -8.60
C GLU A 212 10.59 7.17 -10.08
N GLN A 213 11.01 6.05 -10.69
CA GLN A 213 10.62 5.71 -12.06
C GLN A 213 9.12 5.44 -12.18
N LEU A 214 8.50 4.71 -11.24
CA LEU A 214 7.06 4.49 -11.23
C LEU A 214 6.31 5.82 -11.11
N GLU A 215 6.73 6.72 -10.23
CA GLU A 215 6.16 8.06 -10.09
C GLU A 215 6.24 8.84 -11.41
N ALA A 216 7.38 8.80 -12.10
CA ALA A 216 7.57 9.47 -13.37
C ALA A 216 6.67 8.89 -14.48
N ILE A 217 6.51 7.55 -14.53
CA ILE A 217 5.67 6.87 -15.52
C ILE A 217 4.20 7.25 -15.34
N VAL A 218 3.71 7.37 -14.11
CA VAL A 218 2.30 7.72 -13.84
C VAL A 218 2.04 9.23 -13.80
N ALA A 219 3.06 10.07 -13.95
CA ALA A 219 2.95 11.54 -14.02
C ALA A 219 2.43 12.03 -15.39
N THR A 220 1.54 11.29 -16.02
CA THR A 220 0.89 11.57 -17.30
C THR A 220 -0.52 12.11 -17.10
N PRO A 221 -1.14 12.83 -18.06
CA PRO A 221 -2.47 13.41 -17.87
C PRO A 221 -3.58 12.37 -17.68
N ASP A 222 -3.47 11.21 -18.34
CA ASP A 222 -4.47 10.14 -18.33
C ASP A 222 -3.84 8.78 -18.62
N LEU A 223 -4.58 7.71 -18.36
CA LEU A 223 -4.12 6.32 -18.52
C LEU A 223 -3.65 5.97 -19.96
N PRO A 224 -4.29 6.42 -21.04
CA PRO A 224 -3.81 6.19 -22.41
C PRO A 224 -2.39 6.72 -22.70
N HIS A 225 -1.90 7.69 -21.93
CA HIS A 225 -0.53 8.22 -22.08
C HIS A 225 0.50 7.46 -21.22
N VAL A 226 0.07 6.56 -20.38
CA VAL A 226 0.99 5.72 -19.59
C VAL A 226 1.65 4.68 -20.48
N ASN A 227 2.97 4.55 -20.42
CA ASN A 227 3.67 3.43 -21.01
C ASN A 227 3.48 2.17 -20.16
N ILE A 228 2.43 1.42 -20.45
CA ILE A 228 2.04 0.22 -19.67
C ILE A 228 3.13 -0.85 -19.67
N ALA A 229 3.88 -1.02 -20.75
CA ALA A 229 4.96 -2.01 -20.80
C ALA A 229 6.10 -1.63 -19.83
N GLU A 230 6.47 -0.35 -19.79
CA GLU A 230 7.48 0.18 -18.87
C GLU A 230 6.99 0.15 -17.43
N LEU A 231 5.71 0.49 -17.18
CA LEU A 231 5.09 0.41 -15.87
C LEU A 231 5.20 -1.02 -15.29
N ARG A 232 4.79 -2.03 -16.07
CA ARG A 232 4.86 -3.44 -15.67
C ARG A 232 6.27 -3.89 -15.38
N GLN A 233 7.21 -3.57 -16.28
CA GLN A 233 8.62 -3.92 -16.09
C GLN A 233 9.19 -3.28 -14.82
N THR A 234 8.95 -1.98 -14.61
CA THR A 234 9.47 -1.26 -13.44
C THR A 234 8.85 -1.77 -12.14
N SER A 235 7.55 -2.10 -12.13
CA SER A 235 6.87 -2.74 -11.00
C SER A 235 7.47 -4.10 -10.66
N GLU A 236 7.72 -4.96 -11.66
CA GLU A 236 8.37 -6.26 -11.46
C GLU A 236 9.79 -6.10 -10.90
N GLU A 237 10.58 -5.17 -11.44
CA GLU A 237 11.91 -4.87 -10.96
C GLU A 237 11.89 -4.34 -9.51
N LEU A 238 10.91 -3.52 -9.13
CA LEU A 238 10.71 -3.06 -7.75
C LEU A 238 10.38 -4.23 -6.82
N VAL A 239 9.46 -5.11 -7.22
CA VAL A 239 9.12 -6.33 -6.46
C VAL A 239 10.37 -7.18 -6.21
N VAL A 240 11.18 -7.43 -7.23
CA VAL A 240 12.42 -8.22 -7.10
C VAL A 240 13.43 -7.54 -6.18
N ALA A 241 13.57 -6.21 -6.27
CA ALA A 241 14.47 -5.44 -5.41
C ALA A 241 14.03 -5.49 -3.94
N LEU A 242 12.74 -5.28 -3.65
CA LEU A 242 12.17 -5.37 -2.30
C LEU A 242 12.29 -6.79 -1.72
N GLN A 243 12.02 -7.83 -2.53
CA GLN A 243 12.24 -9.22 -2.13
C GLN A 243 13.72 -9.51 -1.81
N SER A 244 14.65 -8.89 -2.54
CA SER A 244 16.09 -9.02 -2.27
C SER A 244 16.50 -8.28 -1.00
N ALA A 245 15.88 -7.13 -0.71
CA ALA A 245 16.11 -6.35 0.49
C ALA A 245 15.69 -7.10 1.77
N SER A 246 14.68 -7.98 1.71
CA SER A 246 14.19 -8.72 2.89
C SER A 246 15.30 -9.46 3.63
N ALA A 247 16.14 -10.21 2.91
CA ALA A 247 17.24 -10.98 3.50
C ALA A 247 18.29 -10.07 4.16
N LYS A 248 18.55 -8.89 3.59
CA LYS A 248 19.48 -7.89 4.13
C LYS A 248 18.95 -7.26 5.42
N LEU A 249 17.65 -7.07 5.49
CA LEU A 249 16.94 -6.53 6.64
C LEU A 249 16.66 -7.58 7.73
N GLY A 250 16.98 -8.86 7.47
CA GLY A 250 16.70 -9.97 8.39
C GLY A 250 15.22 -10.38 8.43
N LEU A 251 14.48 -10.03 7.38
CA LEU A 251 13.08 -10.37 7.17
C LEU A 251 12.94 -11.60 6.24
N GLN A 252 11.77 -12.22 6.25
CA GLN A 252 11.45 -13.28 5.31
C GLN A 252 11.17 -12.68 3.91
N ARG A 253 11.48 -13.46 2.88
CA ARG A 253 11.16 -13.05 1.50
C ARG A 253 9.65 -13.02 1.30
N PRO A 254 9.05 -11.86 0.93
CA PRO A 254 7.64 -11.79 0.58
C PRO A 254 7.29 -12.71 -0.59
N THR A 255 6.11 -13.33 -0.53
CA THR A 255 5.58 -14.17 -1.62
C THR A 255 4.29 -13.55 -2.15
N LEU A 256 4.03 -13.74 -3.44
CA LEU A 256 2.80 -13.29 -4.10
C LEU A 256 1.71 -14.37 -4.13
N GLU A 257 2.02 -15.60 -3.67
CA GLU A 257 1.14 -16.76 -3.78
C GLU A 257 -0.09 -16.74 -2.85
N ALA A 258 -0.05 -15.93 -1.78
CA ALA A 258 -1.14 -15.88 -0.79
C ALA A 258 -2.37 -15.09 -1.26
N GLN A 259 -2.35 -14.51 -2.45
CA GLN A 259 -3.36 -13.55 -2.92
C GLN A 259 -4.28 -14.11 -4.02
N ALA A 260 -4.07 -15.33 -4.44
CA ALA A 260 -4.94 -16.03 -5.41
C ALA A 260 -6.12 -16.79 -4.75
N ARG A 261 -6.59 -16.33 -3.56
CA ARG A 261 -7.69 -16.99 -2.86
C ARG A 261 -8.81 -16.04 -2.50
#